data_f7972c9f5216deaa3797dd8c2f24689c
#
_entry.id   f7972c9f5216deaa3797dd8c2f24689c
#
_cell.length_a   1.000
_cell.length_b   1.000
_cell.length_c   1.000
_cell.angle_alpha   90.00
_cell.angle_beta   90.00
_cell.angle_gamma   90.00
#
_symmetry.space_group_name_H-M   'P 1'
#
loop_
_entity.id
_entity.type
_entity.pdbx_description
1 polymer ?
#
loop_
_entity_poly.entity_id
_entity_poly.type
_entity_poly.pdbx_seq_one_letter_code
_entity_poly.pdbx_strand_id
1 'polypeptide(L)'
;MGTLKEMLSADRFAAEAGVELLEISPGYAKARMKVTEKHLNAGGVCQGGALFTLADLAFAAVANSRGRLTLSLNANITFLRAISEGLSLIHI
;
A
#
# COMPACT_ATOMS: atom_id res chain seq x y z
N MET A 1 -12.44 -14.08 -15.75
CA MET A 1 -11.25 -14.09 -14.89
C MET A 1 -10.75 -12.68 -14.70
N GLY A 2 -10.51 -12.29 -13.48
CA GLY A 2 -10.04 -10.96 -13.18
C GLY A 2 -8.57 -10.76 -13.50
N THR A 3 -8.18 -9.52 -13.70
CA THR A 3 -6.77 -9.16 -13.79
C THR A 3 -6.16 -9.13 -12.39
N LEU A 4 -4.83 -9.10 -12.31
CA LEU A 4 -4.15 -8.94 -11.03
C LEU A 4 -4.60 -7.64 -10.34
N LYS A 5 -4.76 -6.57 -11.10
CA LYS A 5 -5.22 -5.29 -10.54
C LYS A 5 -6.62 -5.42 -9.94
N GLU A 6 -7.52 -6.15 -10.60
CA GLU A 6 -8.85 -6.39 -10.06
C GLU A 6 -8.82 -7.22 -8.80
N MET A 7 -7.97 -8.26 -8.76
CA MET A 7 -7.80 -9.08 -7.58
C MET A 7 -7.29 -8.26 -6.39
N LEU A 8 -6.30 -7.41 -6.61
CA LEU A 8 -5.75 -6.57 -5.56
C LEU A 8 -6.71 -5.46 -5.13
N SER A 9 -7.60 -5.02 -6.03
CA SER A 9 -8.65 -4.07 -5.70
C SER A 9 -9.67 -4.66 -4.73
N ALA A 10 -9.69 -5.97 -4.57
CA ALA A 10 -10.55 -6.65 -3.60
C ALA A 10 -9.95 -6.64 -2.19
N ASP A 11 -8.76 -6.10 -2.00
CA ASP A 11 -8.17 -5.91 -0.68
C ASP A 11 -8.98 -4.85 0.06
N ARG A 12 -9.87 -5.32 0.92
CA ARG A 12 -10.81 -4.44 1.62
C ARG A 12 -10.14 -3.54 2.62
N PHE A 13 -9.15 -4.05 3.31
CA PHE A 13 -8.45 -3.26 4.32
C PHE A 13 -7.71 -2.09 3.67
N ALA A 14 -6.99 -2.36 2.60
CA ALA A 14 -6.28 -1.31 1.87
C ALA A 14 -7.26 -0.28 1.27
N ALA A 15 -8.37 -0.76 0.71
CA ALA A 15 -9.39 0.13 0.16
C ALA A 15 -9.98 1.05 1.23
N GLU A 16 -10.29 0.51 2.42
CA GLU A 16 -10.80 1.31 3.54
C GLU A 16 -9.78 2.35 4.00
N ALA A 17 -8.50 2.04 3.90
CA ALA A 17 -7.44 2.99 4.23
C ALA A 17 -7.22 4.03 3.14
N GLY A 18 -7.86 3.87 1.96
CA GLY A 18 -7.71 4.79 0.86
C GLY A 18 -6.47 4.55 0.00
N VAL A 19 -5.93 3.33 0.05
CA VAL A 19 -4.78 2.96 -0.78
C VAL A 19 -5.26 2.64 -2.19
N GLU A 20 -4.59 3.23 -3.18
CA GLU A 20 -4.90 3.00 -4.59
C GLU A 20 -3.69 2.44 -5.31
N LEU A 21 -3.90 1.38 -6.09
CA LEU A 21 -2.87 0.84 -6.95
C LEU A 21 -2.90 1.60 -8.28
N LEU A 22 -1.83 2.29 -8.61
CA LEU A 22 -1.76 3.12 -9.82
C LEU A 22 -1.17 2.39 -11.01
N GLU A 23 -0.10 1.66 -10.79
CA GLU A 23 0.61 0.96 -11.87
C GLU A 23 1.07 -0.39 -11.38
N ILE A 24 1.07 -1.36 -12.27
CA ILE A 24 1.60 -2.68 -12.02
C ILE A 24 2.14 -3.26 -13.33
N SER A 25 3.33 -3.83 -13.24
CA SER A 25 3.96 -4.57 -14.33
C SER A 25 4.89 -5.61 -13.72
N PRO A 26 5.38 -6.58 -14.48
CA PRO A 26 6.25 -7.61 -13.89
C PRO A 26 7.42 -6.99 -13.12
N GLY A 27 7.46 -7.26 -11.81
CA GLY A 27 8.52 -6.78 -10.94
C GLY A 27 8.40 -5.31 -10.53
N TYR A 28 7.26 -4.66 -10.82
CA TYR A 28 7.08 -3.25 -10.48
C TYR A 28 5.64 -2.95 -10.06
N ALA A 29 5.47 -2.09 -9.08
CA ALA A 29 4.16 -1.55 -8.71
C ALA A 29 4.31 -0.15 -8.13
N LYS A 30 3.25 0.64 -8.29
CA LYS A 30 3.16 1.97 -7.73
C LYS A 30 1.79 2.15 -7.12
N ALA A 31 1.75 2.60 -5.89
CA ALA A 31 0.51 2.83 -5.15
C ALA A 31 0.56 4.19 -4.48
N ARG A 32 -0.62 4.71 -4.15
CA ARG A 32 -0.72 5.98 -3.43
C ARG A 32 -1.78 5.92 -2.35
N MET A 33 -1.66 6.82 -1.41
CA MET A 33 -2.67 7.04 -0.37
C MET A 33 -2.66 8.52 -0.06
N LYS A 34 -3.84 9.14 -0.04
CA LYS A 34 -3.95 10.50 0.45
C LYS A 34 -4.11 10.44 1.96
N VAL A 35 -3.15 10.98 2.68
CA VAL A 35 -3.20 11.01 4.14
C VAL A 35 -4.20 12.08 4.57
N THR A 36 -5.26 11.66 5.25
CA THR A 36 -6.31 12.52 5.77
C THR A 36 -6.29 12.44 7.30
N GLU A 37 -7.14 13.20 7.96
CA GLU A 37 -7.21 13.16 9.41
C GLU A 37 -7.52 11.76 9.95
N LYS A 38 -8.19 10.92 9.17
CA LYS A 38 -8.50 9.54 9.58
C LYS A 38 -7.25 8.67 9.71
N HIS A 39 -6.15 9.07 9.11
CA HIS A 39 -4.90 8.33 9.16
C HIS A 39 -3.97 8.80 10.28
N LEU A 40 -4.35 9.88 10.97
CA LEU A 40 -3.44 10.48 11.94
C LEU A 40 -3.45 9.73 13.28
N ASN A 41 -2.28 9.63 13.87
CA ASN A 41 -2.13 9.07 15.20
C ASN A 41 -2.34 10.16 16.26
N ALA A 42 -2.15 9.81 17.52
CA ALA A 42 -2.33 10.76 18.63
C ALA A 42 -1.36 11.94 18.56
N GLY A 43 -0.25 11.80 17.87
CA GLY A 43 0.71 12.88 17.68
C GLY A 43 0.42 13.80 16.50
N GLY A 44 -0.67 13.56 15.78
CA GLY A 44 -1.06 14.41 14.65
C GLY A 44 -0.32 14.14 13.35
N VAL A 45 0.35 13.00 13.23
CA VAL A 45 1.01 12.59 11.99
C VAL A 45 0.49 11.23 11.56
N CYS A 46 0.73 10.86 10.30
CA CYS A 46 0.22 9.61 9.77
C CYS A 46 0.65 8.41 10.61
N GLN A 47 -0.32 7.60 10.98
CA GLN A 47 -0.07 6.40 11.76
C GLN A 47 0.76 5.43 10.92
N GLY A 48 1.80 4.85 11.54
CA GLY A 48 2.71 3.94 10.84
C GLY A 48 2.02 2.76 10.19
N GLY A 49 0.95 2.26 10.82
CA GLY A 49 0.16 1.17 10.24
C GLY A 49 -0.47 1.53 8.91
N ALA A 50 -0.87 2.79 8.72
CA ALA A 50 -1.42 3.25 7.45
C ALA A 50 -0.33 3.25 6.36
N LEU A 51 0.86 3.72 6.70
CA LEU A 51 1.99 3.70 5.77
C LEU A 51 2.41 2.27 5.44
N PHE A 52 2.37 1.39 6.43
CA PHE A 52 2.69 -0.02 6.21
C PHE A 52 1.64 -0.67 5.30
N THR A 53 0.36 -0.30 5.45
CA THR A 53 -0.70 -0.80 4.57
C THR A 53 -0.46 -0.39 3.12
N LEU A 54 -0.04 0.85 2.90
CA LEU A 54 0.33 1.35 1.57
C LEU A 54 1.47 0.52 0.99
N ALA A 55 2.52 0.31 1.78
CA ALA A 55 3.68 -0.46 1.35
C ALA A 55 3.31 -1.93 1.10
N ASP A 56 2.45 -2.49 1.94
CA ASP A 56 2.05 -3.88 1.84
C ASP A 56 1.26 -4.16 0.56
N LEU A 57 0.37 -3.26 0.16
CA LEU A 57 -0.36 -3.42 -1.09
C LEU A 57 0.58 -3.33 -2.29
N ALA A 58 1.50 -2.37 -2.31
CA ALA A 58 2.48 -2.25 -3.38
C ALA A 58 3.35 -3.51 -3.45
N PHE A 59 3.77 -4.02 -2.30
CA PHE A 59 4.56 -5.24 -2.23
C PHE A 59 3.77 -6.44 -2.75
N ALA A 60 2.50 -6.58 -2.35
CA ALA A 60 1.65 -7.67 -2.82
C ALA A 60 1.51 -7.63 -4.35
N ALA A 61 1.36 -6.42 -4.91
CA ALA A 61 1.28 -6.25 -6.34
C ALA A 61 2.54 -6.76 -7.04
N VAL A 62 3.71 -6.38 -6.55
CA VAL A 62 4.98 -6.84 -7.12
C VAL A 62 5.13 -8.34 -6.96
N ALA A 63 4.86 -8.86 -5.77
CA ALA A 63 5.04 -10.29 -5.46
C ALA A 63 4.16 -11.18 -6.33
N ASN A 64 2.98 -10.67 -6.72
CA ASN A 64 2.03 -11.42 -7.54
C ASN A 64 2.10 -11.05 -9.03
N SER A 65 3.01 -10.18 -9.41
CA SER A 65 3.05 -9.61 -10.76
C SER A 65 3.42 -10.63 -11.85
N ARG A 66 3.94 -11.79 -11.46
CA ARG A 66 4.34 -12.82 -12.41
C ARG A 66 3.38 -14.02 -12.44
N GLY A 67 2.18 -13.84 -11.92
CA GLY A 67 1.10 -14.82 -12.06
C GLY A 67 1.04 -15.93 -11.01
N ARG A 68 1.87 -15.89 -9.97
CA ARG A 68 1.82 -16.86 -8.87
C ARG A 68 1.24 -16.20 -7.64
N LEU A 69 0.23 -16.84 -7.06
CA LEU A 69 -0.33 -16.34 -5.79
C LEU A 69 0.75 -16.39 -4.72
N THR A 70 1.07 -15.24 -4.17
CA THR A 70 2.16 -15.07 -3.23
C THR A 70 1.67 -14.24 -2.05
N LEU A 71 1.97 -14.69 -0.85
CA LEU A 71 1.63 -13.99 0.38
C LEU A 71 2.91 -13.65 1.14
N SER A 72 2.91 -12.53 1.84
CA SER A 72 4.04 -12.12 2.66
C SER A 72 4.14 -13.02 3.88
N LEU A 73 5.34 -13.51 4.16
CA LEU A 73 5.60 -14.29 5.36
C LEU A 73 5.99 -13.39 6.52
N ASN A 74 6.85 -12.45 6.26
CA ASN A 74 7.22 -11.44 7.24
C ASN A 74 7.67 -10.17 6.52
N ALA A 75 7.63 -9.05 7.23
CA ALA A 75 8.06 -7.78 6.71
C ALA A 75 8.41 -6.86 7.88
N ASN A 76 9.28 -5.90 7.64
CA ASN A 76 9.49 -4.84 8.61
C ASN A 76 9.67 -3.52 7.87
N ILE A 77 9.43 -2.42 8.59
CA ILE A 77 9.51 -1.09 8.03
C ILE A 77 10.19 -0.17 9.06
N THR A 78 11.00 0.74 8.56
CA THR A 78 11.64 1.75 9.40
C THR A 78 11.13 3.11 8.97
N PHE A 79 10.53 3.83 9.90
CA PHE A 79 9.99 5.15 9.63
C PHE A 79 11.06 6.20 9.91
N LEU A 80 11.60 6.78 8.84
CA LEU A 80 12.68 7.75 8.96
C LEU A 80 12.19 9.19 9.09
N ARG A 81 10.90 9.41 8.83
CA ARG A 81 10.32 10.75 8.83
C ARG A 81 8.83 10.67 9.12
N ALA A 82 8.31 11.63 9.88
CA ALA A 82 6.88 11.75 10.10
C ALA A 82 6.21 12.26 8.80
N ILE A 83 5.01 11.74 8.52
CA ILE A 83 4.24 12.14 7.34
C ILE A 83 2.99 12.88 7.80
N SER A 84 2.81 14.08 7.28
CA SER A 84 1.63 14.90 7.55
C SER A 84 0.53 14.60 6.54
N GLU A 85 -0.64 15.26 6.68
CA GLU A 85 -1.70 15.16 5.70
C GLU A 85 -1.18 15.52 4.31
N GLY A 86 -1.66 14.81 3.30
CA GLY A 86 -1.25 15.03 1.92
C GLY A 86 -1.07 13.71 1.18
N LEU A 87 -0.48 13.79 -0.01
CA LEU A 87 -0.29 12.63 -0.86
C LEU A 87 0.97 11.85 -0.48
N SER A 88 0.81 10.54 -0.28
CA SER A 88 1.93 9.62 -0.10
C SER A 88 1.98 8.64 -1.26
N LEU A 89 3.15 8.43 -1.80
CA LEU A 89 3.40 7.52 -2.90
C LEU A 89 4.45 6.49 -2.50
N ILE A 90 4.27 5.28 -3.00
CA ILE A 90 5.30 4.25 -2.91
C ILE A 90 5.37 3.49 -4.22
N HIS A 91 6.58 3.13 -4.61
CA HIS A 91 6.81 2.23 -5.74
C HIS A 91 7.86 1.20 -5.36
N ILE A 92 7.73 0.04 -5.92
CA ILE A 92 8.65 -1.08 -5.69
C ILE A 92 9.01 -1.75 -7.02
#